data_02f456ab9147460dc3dd8951d06cbc27
#
_entry.id   02f456ab9147460dc3dd8951d06cbc27
#
_cell.length_a   1.000
_cell.length_b   1.000
_cell.length_c   1.000
_cell.angle_alpha   90.00
_cell.angle_beta   90.00
_cell.angle_gamma   90.00
#
_symmetry.space_group_name_H-M   'P 1'
#
loop_
_entity.id
_entity.type
_entity.pdbx_description
1 polymer ?
#
loop_
_entity_poly.entity_id
_entity_poly.type
_entity_poly.pdbx_seq_one_letter_code
_entity_poly.pdbx_strand_id
1 'polypeptide(L)'
;MATTTFSGPIKAGTISNTTGTTLGDNIRNTGQVVMTQSIMIDAAVAAGTTTYNVGVIPKNSQLLTATIRVAIVSNSGTSATVSVGKTSSAAFFIAATDVKTLAETSTLATASLDSADRVGADTQITATLIAVGTTATTGQVTVTFTYVQANNLQDKAANI
;
A
#
# COMPACT_ATOMS: atom_id res chain seq x y z
N MET A 1 -8.55 -10.28 38.25
CA MET A 1 -8.15 -9.14 37.39
C MET A 1 -9.17 -9.08 36.25
N ALA A 2 -9.86 -7.94 36.09
CA ALA A 2 -10.81 -7.78 35.00
C ALA A 2 -10.04 -7.51 33.70
N THR A 3 -10.25 -8.29 32.67
CA THR A 3 -9.67 -8.06 31.37
C THR A 3 -10.63 -7.18 30.57
N THR A 4 -10.19 -5.99 30.16
CA THR A 4 -10.97 -5.11 29.30
C THR A 4 -10.71 -5.51 27.86
N THR A 5 -11.74 -5.91 27.13
CA THR A 5 -11.66 -6.24 25.72
C THR A 5 -12.30 -5.12 24.90
N PHE A 6 -11.53 -4.55 23.98
CA PHE A 6 -12.06 -3.56 23.04
C PHE A 6 -12.57 -4.29 21.79
N SER A 7 -13.86 -4.20 21.52
CA SER A 7 -14.51 -4.86 20.38
C SER A 7 -14.80 -3.92 19.20
N GLY A 8 -14.27 -2.70 19.23
CA GLY A 8 -14.48 -1.69 18.20
C GLY A 8 -13.22 -0.93 17.83
N PRO A 9 -13.28 -0.10 16.78
CA PRO A 9 -12.13 0.69 16.35
C PRO A 9 -11.70 1.64 17.46
N ILE A 10 -10.39 1.61 17.80
CA ILE A 10 -9.78 2.56 18.71
C ILE A 10 -9.54 3.86 17.93
N LYS A 11 -10.20 4.93 18.32
CA LYS A 11 -9.93 6.27 17.80
C LYS A 11 -8.88 6.92 18.65
N ALA A 12 -7.67 7.11 18.11
CA ALA A 12 -6.61 7.88 18.71
C ALA A 12 -6.71 9.34 18.26
N GLY A 13 -6.66 10.25 19.20
CA GLY A 13 -6.69 11.70 18.94
C GLY A 13 -7.04 12.49 20.19
N THR A 14 -6.74 13.78 20.18
CA THR A 14 -7.13 14.68 21.24
C THR A 14 -8.50 15.27 20.94
N ILE A 15 -9.47 14.97 21.79
CA ILE A 15 -10.82 15.55 21.71
C ILE A 15 -10.88 16.68 22.74
N SER A 16 -11.14 17.88 22.27
CA SER A 16 -11.44 19.03 23.16
C SER A 16 -12.95 19.23 23.26
N ASN A 17 -13.40 19.88 24.31
CA ASN A 17 -14.81 20.18 24.58
C ASN A 17 -15.69 18.93 24.69
N THR A 18 -15.21 17.88 25.36
CA THR A 18 -16.07 16.74 25.68
C THR A 18 -16.72 16.95 27.04
N THR A 19 -18.00 16.62 27.17
CA THR A 19 -18.72 16.55 28.44
C THR A 19 -19.27 15.15 28.61
N GLY A 20 -18.79 14.44 29.62
CA GLY A 20 -19.18 13.04 29.86
C GLY A 20 -18.84 12.13 28.69
N THR A 21 -19.83 11.45 28.12
CA THR A 21 -19.69 10.55 26.99
C THR A 21 -19.91 11.20 25.63
N THR A 22 -20.22 12.50 25.61
CA THR A 22 -20.48 13.25 24.37
C THR A 22 -19.18 13.73 23.76
N LEU A 23 -18.95 13.46 22.48
CA LEU A 23 -17.83 14.00 21.74
C LEU A 23 -18.01 15.51 21.58
N GLY A 24 -16.97 16.28 21.92
CA GLY A 24 -16.98 17.72 21.69
C GLY A 24 -16.94 18.08 20.21
N ASP A 25 -17.44 19.26 19.91
CA ASP A 25 -17.51 19.76 18.54
C ASP A 25 -16.14 20.09 17.94
N ASN A 26 -15.15 20.37 18.79
CA ASN A 26 -13.77 20.64 18.38
C ASN A 26 -12.91 19.40 18.54
N ILE A 27 -12.74 18.65 17.50
CA ILE A 27 -11.75 17.57 17.44
C ILE A 27 -10.45 18.18 16.92
N ARG A 28 -9.48 18.31 17.83
CA ARG A 28 -8.13 18.71 17.48
C ARG A 28 -7.27 17.47 17.42
N ASN A 29 -6.34 17.45 16.49
CA ASN A 29 -5.43 16.34 16.30
C ASN A 29 -6.20 15.03 16.02
N THR A 30 -6.90 15.01 14.90
CA THR A 30 -7.60 13.83 14.38
C THR A 30 -6.64 12.74 13.91
N GLY A 31 -5.51 12.57 14.55
CA GLY A 31 -4.43 11.65 14.30
C GLY A 31 -4.61 10.74 13.08
N GLN A 32 -3.67 10.80 12.18
CA GLN A 32 -3.61 9.87 11.04
C GLN A 32 -2.68 8.73 11.42
N VAL A 33 -3.04 7.50 11.05
CA VAL A 33 -2.20 6.34 11.27
C VAL A 33 -1.45 6.01 9.99
N VAL A 34 -0.14 5.92 10.10
CA VAL A 34 0.70 5.42 9.00
C VAL A 34 0.69 3.90 9.07
N MET A 35 0.27 3.30 7.98
CA MET A 35 0.21 1.85 7.82
C MET A 35 1.19 1.41 6.75
N THR A 36 1.81 0.25 6.95
CA THR A 36 2.69 -0.37 5.97
C THR A 36 2.22 -1.79 5.72
N GLN A 37 2.15 -2.16 4.45
CA GLN A 37 1.87 -3.53 4.03
C GLN A 37 3.01 -3.99 3.12
N SER A 38 3.37 -5.26 3.26
CA SER A 38 4.47 -5.85 2.50
C SER A 38 4.14 -7.28 2.11
N ILE A 39 4.54 -7.66 0.90
CA ILE A 39 4.47 -9.03 0.42
C ILE A 39 5.81 -9.44 -0.17
N MET A 40 6.16 -10.68 0.04
CA MET A 40 7.28 -11.32 -0.64
C MET A 40 6.76 -12.11 -1.83
N ILE A 41 7.31 -11.84 -2.99
CA ILE A 41 6.97 -12.45 -4.28
C ILE A 41 8.08 -13.42 -4.64
N ASP A 42 7.71 -14.66 -4.93
CA ASP A 42 8.60 -15.62 -5.54
C ASP A 42 8.74 -15.29 -7.04
N ALA A 43 9.94 -14.96 -7.46
CA ALA A 43 10.27 -14.71 -8.86
C ALA A 43 11.00 -15.91 -9.52
N ALA A 44 11.08 -17.06 -8.83
CA ALA A 44 11.51 -18.33 -9.38
C ALA A 44 10.31 -19.03 -10.08
N VAL A 45 9.85 -18.47 -11.18
CA VAL A 45 8.64 -18.90 -11.87
C VAL A 45 8.89 -19.25 -13.35
N ALA A 46 7.95 -19.98 -13.93
CA ALA A 46 7.93 -20.22 -15.39
C ALA A 46 7.75 -18.89 -16.14
N ALA A 47 8.20 -18.86 -17.40
CA ALA A 47 7.96 -17.72 -18.27
C ALA A 47 6.46 -17.42 -18.38
N GLY A 48 6.10 -16.15 -18.29
CA GLY A 48 4.72 -15.70 -18.31
C GLY A 48 4.49 -14.46 -17.46
N THR A 49 3.23 -14.14 -17.27
CA THR A 49 2.77 -13.01 -16.44
C THR A 49 2.03 -13.55 -15.22
N THR A 50 2.44 -13.13 -14.05
CA THR A 50 1.80 -13.48 -12.78
C THR A 50 1.46 -12.20 -12.01
N THR A 51 0.22 -12.08 -11.54
CA THR A 51 -0.22 -10.95 -10.74
C THR A 51 -0.46 -11.39 -9.30
N TYR A 52 0.13 -10.66 -8.37
CA TYR A 52 0.01 -10.87 -6.93
C TYR A 52 -0.81 -9.75 -6.31
N ASN A 53 -1.70 -10.09 -5.40
CA ASN A 53 -2.39 -9.10 -4.57
C ASN A 53 -1.48 -8.71 -3.42
N VAL A 54 -1.04 -7.46 -3.38
CA VAL A 54 -0.13 -6.95 -2.34
C VAL A 54 -0.89 -6.52 -1.09
N GLY A 55 -2.03 -5.87 -1.28
CA GLY A 55 -2.88 -5.40 -0.20
C GLY A 55 -3.93 -4.42 -0.69
N VAL A 56 -4.59 -3.76 0.24
CA VAL A 56 -5.65 -2.79 -0.05
C VAL A 56 -5.34 -1.47 0.62
N ILE A 57 -5.43 -0.38 -0.12
CA ILE A 57 -5.47 0.97 0.44
C ILE A 57 -6.93 1.34 0.66
N PRO A 58 -7.36 1.57 1.91
CA PRO A 58 -8.74 1.95 2.21
C PRO A 58 -9.10 3.32 1.61
N LYS A 59 -10.38 3.50 1.30
CA LYS A 59 -10.93 4.80 0.89
C LYS A 59 -10.47 5.93 1.82
N ASN A 60 -10.23 7.10 1.28
CA ASN A 60 -9.74 8.29 1.97
C ASN A 60 -8.33 8.19 2.56
N SER A 61 -7.60 7.11 2.25
CA SER A 61 -6.18 6.98 2.59
C SER A 61 -5.30 7.61 1.52
N GLN A 62 -4.12 8.04 1.91
CA GLN A 62 -3.10 8.61 1.04
C GLN A 62 -1.89 7.68 0.97
N LEU A 63 -1.52 7.26 -0.23
CA LEU A 63 -0.28 6.51 -0.43
C LEU A 63 0.91 7.44 -0.24
N LEU A 64 1.87 7.06 0.59
CA LEU A 64 3.11 7.80 0.81
C LEU A 64 4.23 7.27 -0.08
N THR A 65 4.45 5.96 -0.04
CA THR A 65 5.51 5.31 -0.82
C THR A 65 5.07 3.94 -1.30
N ALA A 66 5.62 3.52 -2.44
CA ALA A 66 5.67 2.14 -2.87
C ALA A 66 7.12 1.78 -3.20
N THR A 67 7.56 0.60 -2.82
CA THR A 67 8.95 0.15 -2.97
C THR A 67 8.99 -1.28 -3.51
N ILE A 68 9.86 -1.52 -4.48
CA ILE A 68 10.27 -2.84 -4.94
C ILE A 68 11.71 -3.06 -4.48
N ARG A 69 11.97 -4.13 -3.76
CA ARG A 69 13.32 -4.55 -3.35
C ARG A 69 13.59 -5.96 -3.86
N VAL A 70 14.65 -6.11 -4.65
CA VAL A 70 15.14 -7.42 -5.12
C VAL A 70 16.06 -7.99 -4.05
N ALA A 71 15.60 -9.01 -3.35
CA ALA A 71 16.37 -9.70 -2.32
C ALA A 71 17.24 -10.81 -2.92
N ILE A 72 16.70 -11.54 -3.89
CA ILE A 72 17.40 -12.58 -4.65
C ILE A 72 17.08 -12.33 -6.13
N VAL A 73 18.11 -12.23 -6.94
CA VAL A 73 17.94 -11.99 -8.39
C VAL A 73 17.27 -13.17 -9.09
N SER A 74 16.40 -12.85 -10.04
CA SER A 74 15.83 -13.87 -10.91
C SER A 74 16.84 -14.32 -11.96
N ASN A 75 16.97 -15.63 -12.16
CA ASN A 75 17.80 -16.23 -13.21
C ASN A 75 17.01 -16.60 -14.47
N SER A 76 15.86 -15.97 -14.71
CA SER A 76 15.09 -16.18 -15.95
C SER A 76 15.96 -15.97 -17.20
N GLY A 77 15.65 -16.68 -18.28
CA GLY A 77 16.54 -16.74 -19.45
C GLY A 77 16.74 -15.38 -20.11
N THR A 78 15.70 -14.61 -20.35
CA THR A 78 15.79 -13.35 -21.09
C THR A 78 15.57 -12.13 -20.21
N SER A 79 14.40 -11.98 -19.61
CA SER A 79 14.06 -10.85 -18.75
C SER A 79 13.15 -11.26 -17.61
N ALA A 80 13.21 -10.53 -16.52
CA ALA A 80 12.22 -10.59 -15.46
C ALA A 80 12.01 -9.18 -14.93
N THR A 81 10.76 -8.73 -14.88
CA THR A 81 10.41 -7.40 -14.40
C THR A 81 9.22 -7.48 -13.46
N VAL A 82 9.21 -6.60 -12.46
CA VAL A 82 8.07 -6.41 -11.55
C VAL A 82 7.60 -4.97 -11.66
N SER A 83 6.30 -4.79 -11.79
CA SER A 83 5.65 -3.48 -11.70
C SER A 83 4.65 -3.48 -10.54
N VAL A 84 4.37 -2.30 -9.98
CA VAL A 84 3.37 -2.13 -8.92
C VAL A 84 2.29 -1.19 -9.39
N GLY A 85 1.06 -1.60 -9.22
CA GLY A 85 -0.08 -0.82 -9.67
C GLY A 85 -1.37 -1.19 -8.97
N LYS A 86 -2.46 -0.97 -9.66
CA LYS A 86 -3.82 -1.32 -9.24
C LYS A 86 -4.46 -2.23 -10.29
N THR A 87 -5.58 -2.85 -9.96
CA THR A 87 -6.27 -3.79 -10.85
C THR A 87 -6.51 -3.24 -12.26
N SER A 88 -6.75 -1.94 -12.39
CA SER A 88 -7.00 -1.29 -13.69
C SER A 88 -5.71 -0.87 -14.44
N SER A 89 -4.54 -0.88 -13.77
CA SER A 89 -3.26 -0.46 -14.36
C SER A 89 -2.11 -1.07 -13.58
N ALA A 90 -1.44 -2.06 -14.16
CA ALA A 90 -0.40 -2.86 -13.50
C ALA A 90 0.88 -2.08 -13.15
N ALA A 91 1.13 -0.97 -13.79
CA ALA A 91 2.33 -0.14 -13.58
C ALA A 91 1.98 1.28 -13.08
N PHE A 92 0.87 1.42 -12.37
CA PHE A 92 0.33 2.72 -11.97
C PHE A 92 1.22 3.45 -10.97
N PHE A 93 1.85 2.73 -10.02
CA PHE A 93 2.70 3.29 -8.98
C PHE A 93 4.18 3.17 -9.32
N ILE A 94 4.62 1.99 -9.75
CA ILE A 94 6.00 1.74 -10.15
C ILE A 94 5.99 1.06 -11.51
N ALA A 95 6.72 1.63 -12.46
CA ALA A 95 6.94 1.04 -13.77
C ALA A 95 7.70 -0.30 -13.66
N ALA A 96 7.71 -1.06 -14.75
CA ALA A 96 8.41 -2.34 -14.79
C ALA A 96 9.90 -2.16 -14.44
N THR A 97 10.28 -2.75 -13.32
CA THR A 97 11.64 -2.73 -12.76
C THR A 97 12.32 -4.06 -13.00
N ASP A 98 13.53 -4.06 -13.49
CA ASP A 98 14.33 -5.27 -13.70
C ASP A 98 14.63 -5.95 -12.36
N VAL A 99 14.34 -7.25 -12.26
CA VAL A 99 14.61 -8.07 -11.07
C VAL A 99 15.69 -9.12 -11.30
N LYS A 100 16.44 -9.00 -12.38
CA LYS A 100 17.66 -9.79 -12.64
C LYS A 100 18.91 -9.13 -12.07
N THR A 101 18.78 -7.96 -11.47
CA THR A 101 19.85 -7.27 -10.76
C THR A 101 19.40 -6.96 -9.34
N LEU A 102 20.32 -6.95 -8.38
CA LEU A 102 20.01 -6.49 -7.02
C LEU A 102 19.74 -5.00 -7.07
N ALA A 103 18.54 -4.63 -6.70
CA ALA A 103 18.09 -3.24 -6.75
C ALA A 103 17.01 -2.97 -5.71
N GLU A 104 16.89 -1.71 -5.35
CA GLU A 104 15.74 -1.17 -4.67
C GLU A 104 15.22 0.02 -5.46
N THR A 105 13.96 -0.03 -5.82
CA THR A 105 13.28 1.07 -6.50
C THR A 105 12.11 1.50 -5.65
N SER A 106 12.08 2.75 -5.26
CA SER A 106 10.94 3.35 -4.57
C SER A 106 10.39 4.53 -5.35
N THR A 107 9.12 4.74 -5.24
CA THR A 107 8.46 5.94 -5.75
C THR A 107 7.70 6.62 -4.64
N LEU A 108 7.71 7.95 -4.68
CA LEU A 108 6.79 8.76 -3.90
C LEU A 108 5.50 8.88 -4.71
N ALA A 109 4.39 8.57 -4.10
CA ALA A 109 3.09 8.60 -4.77
C ALA A 109 2.57 10.06 -4.90
N THR A 110 3.29 10.91 -5.63
CA THR A 110 2.93 12.33 -5.76
C THR A 110 1.99 12.64 -6.92
N ALA A 111 1.79 11.71 -7.86
CA ALA A 111 1.15 12.06 -9.13
C ALA A 111 -0.08 11.22 -9.49
N SER A 112 -0.51 10.29 -8.63
CA SER A 112 -1.42 9.24 -9.07
C SER A 112 -2.68 9.10 -8.22
N LEU A 113 -2.89 9.99 -7.27
CA LEU A 113 -4.07 10.03 -6.45
C LEU A 113 -5.05 11.06 -7.05
N ASP A 114 -6.32 10.93 -6.70
CA ASP A 114 -7.33 11.87 -7.17
C ASP A 114 -6.97 13.33 -6.80
N SER A 115 -7.76 14.27 -7.23
CA SER A 115 -7.52 15.71 -7.03
C SER A 115 -7.35 16.13 -5.56
N ALA A 116 -7.53 15.23 -4.62
CA ALA A 116 -7.38 15.42 -3.18
C ALA A 116 -6.20 14.62 -2.59
N ASP A 117 -5.34 14.03 -3.41
CA ASP A 117 -4.24 13.14 -3.00
C ASP A 117 -4.69 11.94 -2.14
N ARG A 118 -5.94 11.55 -2.24
CA ARG A 118 -6.53 10.44 -1.50
C ARG A 118 -7.27 9.50 -2.42
N VAL A 119 -7.24 8.20 -2.10
CA VAL A 119 -8.01 7.23 -2.88
C VAL A 119 -9.52 7.42 -2.66
N GLY A 120 -10.28 7.57 -3.73
CA GLY A 120 -11.74 7.78 -3.68
C GLY A 120 -12.54 6.53 -3.33
N ALA A 121 -11.93 5.35 -3.42
CA ALA A 121 -12.51 4.05 -3.06
C ALA A 121 -11.42 3.11 -2.56
N ASP A 122 -11.81 2.01 -1.91
CA ASP A 122 -10.88 0.94 -1.55
C ASP A 122 -10.13 0.49 -2.80
N THR A 123 -8.80 0.57 -2.76
CA THR A 123 -7.96 0.33 -3.93
C THR A 123 -7.06 -0.88 -3.69
N GLN A 124 -7.28 -1.93 -4.49
CA GLN A 124 -6.43 -3.11 -4.49
C GLN A 124 -5.09 -2.77 -5.13
N ILE A 125 -4.00 -2.98 -4.38
CA ILE A 125 -2.63 -2.88 -4.88
C ILE A 125 -2.21 -4.24 -5.42
N THR A 126 -1.68 -4.23 -6.63
CA THR A 126 -1.19 -5.43 -7.31
C THR A 126 0.27 -5.27 -7.70
N ALA A 127 0.99 -6.37 -7.66
CA ALA A 127 2.32 -6.46 -8.26
C ALA A 127 2.27 -7.45 -9.42
N THR A 128 2.75 -7.04 -10.57
CA THR A 128 2.78 -7.87 -11.78
C THR A 128 4.21 -8.24 -12.12
N LEU A 129 4.49 -9.54 -12.04
CA LEU A 129 5.75 -10.13 -12.47
C LEU A 129 5.62 -10.65 -13.90
N ILE A 130 6.52 -10.25 -14.76
CA ILE A 130 6.64 -10.75 -16.14
C ILE A 130 8.02 -11.37 -16.28
N ALA A 131 8.06 -12.69 -16.55
CA ALA A 131 9.28 -13.44 -16.81
C ALA A 131 9.29 -13.94 -18.27
N VAL A 132 10.42 -13.82 -18.94
CA VAL A 132 10.60 -14.21 -20.34
C VAL A 132 11.81 -15.11 -20.50
N GLY A 133 11.66 -16.10 -21.34
CA GLY A 133 12.73 -17.06 -21.66
C GLY A 133 12.59 -18.35 -20.88
N THR A 134 13.69 -18.88 -20.36
CA THR A 134 13.66 -20.12 -19.58
C THR A 134 13.08 -19.88 -18.18
N THR A 135 12.47 -20.94 -17.64
CA THR A 135 11.96 -20.95 -16.27
C THR A 135 13.05 -20.54 -15.28
N ALA A 136 12.73 -19.57 -14.43
CA ALA A 136 13.60 -19.19 -13.34
C ALA A 136 13.52 -20.22 -12.21
N THR A 137 14.66 -20.48 -11.59
CA THR A 137 14.81 -21.34 -10.40
C THR A 137 15.23 -20.57 -9.17
N THR A 138 15.59 -19.30 -9.35
CA THR A 138 15.90 -18.35 -8.27
C THR A 138 15.21 -17.02 -8.54
N GLY A 139 14.89 -16.32 -7.46
CA GLY A 139 14.33 -14.97 -7.51
C GLY A 139 13.43 -14.70 -6.32
N GLN A 140 13.64 -13.57 -5.65
CA GLN A 140 12.79 -13.14 -4.55
C GLN A 140 12.71 -11.62 -4.53
N VAL A 141 11.51 -11.11 -4.49
CA VAL A 141 11.23 -9.68 -4.52
C VAL A 141 10.27 -9.33 -3.40
N THR A 142 10.58 -8.29 -2.66
CA THR A 142 9.68 -7.73 -1.66
C THR A 142 9.04 -6.46 -2.21
N VAL A 143 7.72 -6.40 -2.17
CA VAL A 143 6.95 -5.20 -2.50
C VAL A 143 6.34 -4.67 -1.22
N THR A 144 6.61 -3.40 -0.93
CA THR A 144 6.11 -2.71 0.26
C THR A 144 5.42 -1.44 -0.15
N PHE A 145 4.28 -1.14 0.47
CA PHE A 145 3.66 0.17 0.33
C PHE A 145 3.25 0.72 1.69
N THR A 146 3.40 2.03 1.83
CA THR A 146 3.11 2.78 3.05
C THR A 146 2.07 3.84 2.74
N TYR A 147 1.05 3.92 3.56
CA TYR A 147 -0.04 4.89 3.38
C TYR A 147 -0.49 5.47 4.72
N VAL A 148 -1.07 6.66 4.65
CA VAL A 148 -1.75 7.28 5.78
C VAL A 148 -3.22 6.96 5.68
N GLN A 149 -3.74 6.31 6.70
CA GLN A 149 -5.17 6.06 6.80
C GLN A 149 -5.86 7.24 7.46
N ALA A 150 -6.80 7.86 6.74
CA ALA A 150 -7.66 8.87 7.34
C ALA A 150 -8.63 8.23 8.33
N ASN A 151 -8.77 8.82 9.50
CA ASN A 151 -9.89 8.49 10.34
C ASN A 151 -11.14 9.20 9.77
N ASN A 152 -12.31 8.56 9.87
CA ASN A 152 -13.58 9.06 9.32
C ASN A 152 -14.12 10.35 10.01
N LEU A 153 -13.30 11.03 10.79
CA LEU A 153 -13.69 12.27 11.48
C LEU A 153 -13.67 13.49 10.56
N GLN A 154 -13.11 13.36 9.35
CA GLN A 154 -13.07 14.46 8.38
C GLN A 154 -14.42 14.69 7.67
N ASP A 155 -15.32 13.72 7.65
CA ASP A 155 -16.63 13.88 7.01
C ASP A 155 -17.54 14.86 7.78
N LYS A 156 -17.24 15.19 9.04
CA LYS A 156 -17.98 16.18 9.81
C LYS A 156 -17.49 17.62 9.64
N ALA A 157 -16.25 17.82 9.18
CA ALA A 157 -15.71 19.16 8.97
C ALA A 157 -16.23 19.85 7.71
N ALA A 158 -16.87 19.12 6.81
CA ALA A 158 -17.44 19.66 5.56
C ALA A 158 -18.84 20.29 5.72
N ASN A 159 -19.41 20.26 6.91
CA ASN A 159 -20.77 20.77 7.19
C ASN A 159 -20.78 21.85 8.29
N ILE A 160 -19.73 22.65 8.38
CA ILE A 160 -19.74 23.87 9.21
C ILE A 160 -19.70 25.09 8.31
#